data_f3236510cf90ffeca0efccfaed1c3c5e
#
_entry.id   f3236510cf90ffeca0efccfaed1c3c5e
#
_cell.length_a   1.000
_cell.length_b   1.000
_cell.length_c   1.000
_cell.angle_alpha   90.00
_cell.angle_beta   90.00
_cell.angle_gamma   90.00
#
_symmetry.space_group_name_H-M   'P 1'
#
loop_
_entity.id
_entity.type
_entity.pdbx_description
1 polymer ?
#
loop_
_entity_poly.entity_id
_entity_poly.type
_entity_poly.pdbx_seq_one_letter_code
_entity_poly.pdbx_strand_id
1 'polypeptide(L)'
;MQRFLEYASQHPFLVGGTVALFIAALAYEISRARSGGQSVGPMDAVRLLNEGALLLDVRTKAEFDAGHILDARHVPQDEVAKSTETLRKYRDKVVVTCCESGMRSSAAGRVLRAQGFAKVVNLQGGMQAWRAENLPVVRTDAKGK
;
A
#
# COMPACT_ATOMS: atom_id res chain seq x y z
N MET A 1 -7.18 -45.17 -6.90
CA MET A 1 -8.32 -44.28 -6.58
C MET A 1 -9.19 -44.87 -5.44
N GLN A 2 -9.56 -46.15 -5.48
CA GLN A 2 -10.43 -46.76 -4.44
C GLN A 2 -9.82 -46.72 -3.03
N ARG A 3 -8.52 -46.98 -2.86
CA ARG A 3 -7.84 -46.91 -1.55
C ARG A 3 -7.84 -45.48 -0.93
N PHE A 4 -7.82 -44.43 -1.75
CA PHE A 4 -7.88 -43.08 -1.27
C PHE A 4 -9.27 -42.71 -0.73
N LEU A 5 -10.33 -43.15 -1.42
CA LEU A 5 -11.71 -42.96 -0.97
C LEU A 5 -12.00 -43.72 0.33
N GLU A 6 -11.45 -44.89 0.45
CA GLU A 6 -11.55 -45.74 1.65
C GLU A 6 -10.86 -45.10 2.86
N TYR A 7 -9.63 -44.57 2.67
CA TYR A 7 -8.91 -43.83 3.70
C TYR A 7 -9.64 -42.55 4.11
N ALA A 8 -10.17 -41.81 3.15
CA ALA A 8 -10.92 -40.60 3.40
C ALA A 8 -12.20 -40.83 4.21
N SER A 9 -12.89 -41.94 3.97
CA SER A 9 -14.09 -42.31 4.73
C SER A 9 -13.79 -42.80 6.15
N GLN A 10 -12.59 -43.34 6.40
CA GLN A 10 -12.17 -43.75 7.73
C GLN A 10 -11.63 -42.58 8.59
N HIS A 11 -11.18 -41.48 7.97
CA HIS A 11 -10.61 -40.35 8.67
C HIS A 11 -11.26 -39.02 8.27
N PRO A 12 -12.58 -38.83 8.44
CA PRO A 12 -13.30 -37.65 7.95
C PRO A 12 -12.83 -36.35 8.58
N PHE A 13 -12.39 -36.37 9.84
CA PHE A 13 -11.86 -35.17 10.53
C PHE A 13 -10.49 -34.75 10.00
N LEU A 14 -9.62 -35.69 9.63
CA LEU A 14 -8.32 -35.36 9.05
C LEU A 14 -8.47 -34.79 7.64
N VAL A 15 -9.31 -35.41 6.82
CA VAL A 15 -9.57 -34.92 5.47
C VAL A 15 -10.27 -33.55 5.51
N GLY A 16 -11.29 -33.41 6.35
CA GLY A 16 -12.01 -32.13 6.54
C GLY A 16 -11.06 -31.03 7.03
N GLY A 17 -10.20 -31.33 8.01
CA GLY A 17 -9.21 -30.37 8.51
C GLY A 17 -8.18 -29.94 7.45
N THR A 18 -7.69 -30.88 6.66
CA THR A 18 -6.73 -30.58 5.57
C THR A 18 -7.38 -29.72 4.49
N VAL A 19 -8.60 -30.03 4.09
CA VAL A 19 -9.35 -29.24 3.10
C VAL A 19 -9.64 -27.85 3.63
N ALA A 20 -10.05 -27.71 4.90
CA ALA A 20 -10.30 -26.41 5.53
C ALA A 20 -9.03 -25.54 5.60
N LEU A 21 -7.88 -26.14 5.97
CA LEU A 21 -6.58 -25.46 5.95
C LEU A 21 -6.17 -25.03 4.54
N PHE A 22 -6.39 -25.86 3.55
CA PHE A 22 -6.08 -25.53 2.15
C PHE A 22 -6.94 -24.36 1.65
N ILE A 23 -8.24 -24.39 1.95
CA ILE A 23 -9.16 -23.30 1.60
C ILE A 23 -8.77 -22.00 2.32
N ALA A 24 -8.40 -22.07 3.60
CA ALA A 24 -7.95 -20.94 4.37
C ALA A 24 -6.65 -20.34 3.81
N ALA A 25 -5.68 -21.17 3.45
CA ALA A 25 -4.43 -20.77 2.82
C ALA A 25 -4.68 -20.10 1.45
N LEU A 26 -5.54 -20.70 0.63
CA LEU A 26 -5.91 -20.15 -0.68
C LEU A 26 -6.65 -18.80 -0.53
N ALA A 27 -7.58 -18.72 0.40
CA ALA A 27 -8.30 -17.47 0.71
C ALA A 27 -7.33 -16.39 1.22
N TYR A 28 -6.35 -16.75 2.03
CA TYR A 28 -5.28 -15.86 2.49
C TYR A 28 -4.43 -15.36 1.32
N GLU A 29 -3.98 -16.22 0.41
CA GLU A 29 -3.20 -15.84 -0.78
C GLU A 29 -4.01 -14.94 -1.73
N ILE A 30 -5.27 -15.27 -1.97
CA ILE A 30 -6.16 -14.43 -2.80
C ILE A 30 -6.40 -13.07 -2.13
N SER A 31 -6.58 -13.04 -0.82
CA SER A 31 -6.74 -11.80 -0.05
C SER A 31 -5.48 -10.95 -0.11
N ARG A 32 -4.31 -11.59 0.03
CA ARG A 32 -3.00 -10.94 -0.09
C ARG A 32 -2.77 -10.38 -1.49
N ALA A 33 -3.06 -11.15 -2.53
CA ALA A 33 -2.95 -10.72 -3.92
C ALA A 33 -3.92 -9.55 -4.25
N ARG A 34 -5.15 -9.58 -3.71
CA ARG A 34 -6.13 -8.48 -3.85
C ARG A 34 -5.80 -7.27 -2.99
N SER A 35 -5.15 -7.47 -1.84
CA SER A 35 -4.70 -6.40 -0.93
C SER A 35 -3.41 -5.75 -1.40
N GLY A 36 -2.62 -6.46 -2.19
CA GLY A 36 -1.42 -5.98 -2.85
C GLY A 36 -1.77 -5.08 -4.03
N GLY A 37 -2.22 -3.86 -3.76
CA GLY A 37 -1.99 -2.79 -4.73
C GLY A 37 -0.49 -2.81 -5.04
N GLN A 38 -0.10 -2.56 -6.30
CA GLN A 38 1.29 -2.55 -6.71
C GLN A 38 2.13 -1.81 -5.67
N SER A 39 3.05 -2.50 -5.05
CA SER A 39 4.02 -1.91 -4.13
C SER A 39 5.35 -1.82 -4.84
N VAL A 40 6.04 -0.72 -4.62
CA VAL A 40 7.36 -0.44 -5.20
C VAL A 40 8.36 -0.18 -4.09
N GLY A 41 9.59 -0.65 -4.28
CA GLY A 41 10.70 -0.33 -3.38
C GLY A 41 11.08 1.15 -3.46
N PRO A 42 11.88 1.66 -2.49
CA PRO A 42 12.30 3.06 -2.47
C PRO A 42 12.99 3.52 -3.74
N MET A 43 13.89 2.73 -4.32
CA MET A 43 14.60 3.08 -5.55
C MET A 43 13.68 3.16 -6.78
N ASP A 44 12.70 2.25 -6.89
CA ASP A 44 11.71 2.32 -7.96
C ASP A 44 10.77 3.51 -7.76
N ALA A 45 10.44 3.85 -6.51
CA ALA A 45 9.68 5.05 -6.20
C ALA A 45 10.42 6.32 -6.63
N VAL A 46 11.74 6.42 -6.35
CA VAL A 46 12.58 7.54 -6.85
C VAL A 46 12.48 7.67 -8.36
N ARG A 47 12.57 6.55 -9.10
CA ARG A 47 12.45 6.58 -10.55
C ARG A 47 11.08 7.12 -11.01
N LEU A 48 10.00 6.61 -10.42
CA LEU A 48 8.64 7.07 -10.75
C LEU A 48 8.45 8.56 -10.44
N LEU A 49 9.00 9.05 -9.33
CA LEU A 49 8.94 10.46 -8.96
C LEU A 49 9.70 11.33 -9.96
N ASN A 50 10.87 10.90 -10.41
CA ASN A 50 11.64 11.60 -11.45
C ASN A 50 10.92 11.60 -12.81
N GLU A 51 10.06 10.62 -13.08
CA GLU A 51 9.18 10.55 -14.24
C GLU A 51 7.90 11.40 -14.10
N GLY A 52 7.74 12.10 -12.97
CA GLY A 52 6.62 13.03 -12.71
C GLY A 52 5.42 12.40 -12.01
N ALA A 53 5.60 11.27 -11.32
CA ALA A 53 4.57 10.71 -10.45
C ALA A 53 4.24 11.66 -9.28
N LEU A 54 3.00 11.65 -8.84
CA LEU A 54 2.59 12.34 -7.61
C LEU A 54 2.96 11.49 -6.41
N LEU A 55 3.68 12.06 -5.44
CA LEU A 55 3.86 11.45 -4.13
C LEU A 55 2.81 11.97 -3.15
N LEU A 56 2.06 11.06 -2.54
CA LEU A 56 1.03 11.37 -1.55
C LEU A 56 1.43 10.80 -0.19
N ASP A 57 1.77 11.66 0.75
CA ASP A 57 2.05 11.29 2.14
C ASP A 57 0.75 11.34 2.96
N VAL A 58 0.33 10.17 3.47
CA VAL A 58 -0.93 10.02 4.21
C VAL A 58 -0.75 9.95 5.71
N ARG A 59 0.42 10.36 6.22
CA ARG A 59 0.70 10.43 7.66
C ARG A 59 -0.01 11.59 8.32
N THR A 60 0.12 11.68 9.62
CA THR A 60 -0.34 12.86 10.37
C THR A 60 0.50 14.09 10.03
N LYS A 61 -0.03 15.28 10.29
CA LYS A 61 0.69 16.54 10.05
C LYS A 61 2.00 16.61 10.82
N ALA A 62 2.02 16.15 12.07
CA ALA A 62 3.22 16.10 12.90
C ALA A 62 4.31 15.19 12.34
N GLU A 63 3.94 13.99 11.83
CA GLU A 63 4.88 13.07 11.18
C GLU A 63 5.44 13.67 9.89
N PHE A 64 4.60 14.33 9.10
CA PHE A 64 4.99 15.00 7.86
C PHE A 64 5.99 16.12 8.09
N ASP A 65 5.70 17.02 9.04
CA ASP A 65 6.55 18.16 9.37
C ASP A 65 7.90 17.73 9.96
N ALA A 66 7.92 16.63 10.72
CA ALA A 66 9.15 16.06 11.27
C ALA A 66 10.12 15.53 10.21
N GLY A 67 9.62 15.19 9.02
CA GLY A 67 10.42 14.79 7.89
C GLY A 67 9.61 14.03 6.84
N HIS A 68 9.65 14.50 5.60
CA HIS A 68 8.94 13.94 4.46
C HIS A 68 9.81 13.89 3.21
N ILE A 69 9.39 13.16 2.20
CA ILE A 69 10.08 13.10 0.91
C ILE A 69 9.81 14.40 0.16
N LEU A 70 10.83 14.93 -0.53
CA LEU A 70 10.73 16.17 -1.30
C LEU A 70 9.52 16.12 -2.27
N ASP A 71 8.83 17.24 -2.40
CA ASP A 71 7.64 17.42 -3.23
C ASP A 71 6.44 16.51 -2.87
N ALA A 72 6.49 15.83 -1.73
CA ALA A 72 5.37 15.06 -1.24
C ALA A 72 4.16 15.97 -0.94
N ARG A 73 3.00 15.59 -1.46
CA ARG A 73 1.74 16.24 -1.11
C ARG A 73 1.17 15.57 0.14
N HIS A 74 0.96 16.35 1.17
CA HIS A 74 0.37 15.86 2.40
C HIS A 74 -1.16 15.81 2.31
N VAL A 75 -1.73 14.63 2.52
CA VAL A 75 -3.16 14.39 2.67
C VAL A 75 -3.35 13.29 3.70
N PRO A 76 -3.75 13.60 4.94
CA PRO A 76 -4.00 12.60 5.97
C PRO A 76 -4.94 11.48 5.50
N GLN A 77 -4.72 10.26 5.99
CA GLN A 77 -5.44 9.08 5.53
C GLN A 77 -6.97 9.23 5.58
N ASP A 78 -7.50 9.86 6.62
CA ASP A 78 -8.92 10.12 6.84
C ASP A 78 -9.50 11.18 5.88
N GLU A 79 -8.66 12.00 5.29
CA GLU A 79 -9.03 13.03 4.32
C GLU A 79 -8.90 12.58 2.85
N VAL A 80 -8.26 11.44 2.58
CA VAL A 80 -8.00 10.98 1.21
C VAL A 80 -9.28 10.88 0.39
N ALA A 81 -10.36 10.31 0.94
CA ALA A 81 -11.63 10.16 0.25
C ALA A 81 -12.24 11.52 -0.15
N LYS A 82 -12.10 12.54 0.70
CA LYS A 82 -12.60 13.88 0.47
C LYS A 82 -11.72 14.69 -0.49
N SER A 83 -10.44 14.36 -0.52
CA SER A 83 -9.44 15.08 -1.33
C SER A 83 -9.37 14.57 -2.78
N THR A 84 -10.12 13.56 -3.15
CA THR A 84 -10.09 12.98 -4.51
C THR A 84 -10.46 13.98 -5.60
N GLU A 85 -11.34 14.92 -5.31
CA GLU A 85 -11.71 15.97 -6.26
C GLU A 85 -10.56 16.95 -6.52
N THR A 86 -9.83 17.35 -5.47
CA THR A 86 -8.65 18.22 -5.60
C THR A 86 -7.46 17.50 -6.26
N LEU A 87 -7.46 16.18 -6.20
CA LEU A 87 -6.46 15.31 -6.82
C LEU A 87 -6.85 14.86 -8.25
N ARG A 88 -8.02 15.25 -8.75
CA ARG A 88 -8.58 14.80 -10.03
C ARG A 88 -7.63 14.94 -11.20
N LYS A 89 -6.84 16.01 -11.24
CA LYS A 89 -5.84 16.27 -12.30
C LYS A 89 -4.71 15.22 -12.36
N TYR A 90 -4.61 14.37 -11.35
CA TYR A 90 -3.61 13.30 -11.27
C TYR A 90 -4.19 11.90 -11.54
N ARG A 91 -5.47 11.79 -11.94
CA ARG A 91 -6.13 10.49 -12.15
C ARG A 91 -5.43 9.59 -13.16
N ASP A 92 -4.86 10.20 -14.21
CA ASP A 92 -4.17 9.49 -15.29
C ASP A 92 -2.66 9.35 -15.03
N LYS A 93 -2.15 9.99 -13.97
CA LYS A 93 -0.75 9.92 -13.58
C LYS A 93 -0.50 8.78 -12.59
N VAL A 94 0.77 8.39 -12.49
CA VAL A 94 1.19 7.49 -11.42
C VAL A 94 1.11 8.26 -10.09
N VAL A 95 0.45 7.66 -9.10
CA VAL A 95 0.38 8.17 -7.73
C VAL A 95 1.11 7.18 -6.82
N VAL A 96 2.16 7.63 -6.18
CA VAL A 96 2.88 6.88 -5.15
C VAL A 96 2.31 7.29 -3.80
N THR A 97 1.76 6.35 -3.04
CA THR A 97 1.29 6.61 -1.68
C THR A 97 2.33 6.17 -0.66
N CYS A 98 2.60 6.98 0.35
CA CYS A 98 3.49 6.62 1.44
C CYS A 98 2.90 6.93 2.82
N CYS A 99 3.32 6.15 3.79
CA CYS A 99 3.14 6.41 5.23
C CYS A 99 4.39 5.95 5.98
N GLU A 100 4.33 5.76 7.28
CA GLU A 100 5.52 5.35 8.04
C GLU A 100 5.98 3.92 7.70
N SER A 101 5.06 2.94 7.61
CA SER A 101 5.37 1.51 7.38
C SER A 101 4.78 0.92 6.09
N GLY A 102 3.97 1.66 5.35
CA GLY A 102 3.28 1.20 4.15
C GLY A 102 1.84 0.68 4.37
N MET A 103 1.37 0.52 5.60
CA MET A 103 0.03 -0.01 5.88
C MET A 103 -1.09 1.02 5.63
N ARG A 104 -0.97 2.22 6.21
CA ARG A 104 -1.94 3.32 6.02
C ARG A 104 -2.02 3.74 4.55
N SER A 105 -0.88 3.83 3.89
CA SER A 105 -0.79 4.21 2.47
C SER A 105 -1.35 3.14 1.53
N SER A 106 -1.24 1.87 1.87
CA SER A 106 -1.91 0.79 1.14
C SER A 106 -3.44 0.93 1.19
N ALA A 107 -3.99 1.26 2.36
CA ALA A 107 -5.42 1.53 2.52
C ALA A 107 -5.86 2.76 1.72
N ALA A 108 -5.11 3.86 1.79
CA ALA A 108 -5.34 5.07 1.00
C ALA A 108 -5.29 4.79 -0.50
N GLY A 109 -4.35 3.97 -0.96
CA GLY A 109 -4.25 3.55 -2.35
C GLY A 109 -5.49 2.78 -2.85
N ARG A 110 -6.12 1.96 -1.99
CA ARG A 110 -7.39 1.31 -2.33
C ARG A 110 -8.53 2.32 -2.53
N VAL A 111 -8.60 3.33 -1.66
CA VAL A 111 -9.59 4.41 -1.79
C VAL A 111 -9.40 5.17 -3.10
N LEU A 112 -8.17 5.54 -3.43
CA LEU A 112 -7.87 6.26 -4.68
C LEU A 112 -8.25 5.43 -5.92
N ARG A 113 -7.92 4.14 -5.95
CA ARG A 113 -8.30 3.25 -7.06
C ARG A 113 -9.82 3.11 -7.20
N ALA A 114 -10.54 2.99 -6.09
CA ALA A 114 -12.01 2.97 -6.08
C ALA A 114 -12.61 4.28 -6.61
N GLN A 115 -11.89 5.39 -6.48
CA GLN A 115 -12.27 6.71 -6.99
C GLN A 115 -11.78 7.00 -8.43
N GLY A 116 -11.26 5.97 -9.13
CA GLY A 116 -10.93 6.04 -10.55
C GLY A 116 -9.50 6.51 -10.86
N PHE A 117 -8.57 6.45 -9.91
CA PHE A 117 -7.15 6.68 -10.18
C PHE A 117 -6.55 5.43 -10.86
N ALA A 118 -6.03 5.59 -12.08
CA ALA A 118 -5.63 4.47 -12.92
C ALA A 118 -4.38 3.74 -12.41
N LYS A 119 -3.40 4.46 -11.89
CA LYS A 119 -2.08 3.94 -11.52
C LYS A 119 -1.70 4.40 -10.11
N VAL A 120 -2.05 3.60 -9.10
CA VAL A 120 -1.70 3.88 -7.70
C VAL A 120 -0.79 2.78 -7.18
N VAL A 121 0.40 3.15 -6.75
CA VAL A 121 1.41 2.26 -6.17
C VAL A 121 1.69 2.66 -4.72
N ASN A 122 2.04 1.70 -3.89
CA ASN A 122 2.37 1.92 -2.49
C ASN A 122 3.88 1.85 -2.28
N LEU A 123 4.46 2.80 -1.55
CA LEU A 123 5.86 2.72 -1.12
C LEU A 123 6.00 1.60 -0.09
N GLN A 124 6.64 0.50 -0.50
CA GLN A 124 6.88 -0.65 0.35
C GLN A 124 7.76 -0.28 1.54
N GLY A 125 7.31 -0.60 2.75
CA GLY A 125 8.01 -0.23 3.98
C GLY A 125 7.94 1.26 4.32
N GLY A 126 7.31 2.09 3.50
CA GLY A 126 7.05 3.51 3.76
C GLY A 126 8.32 4.32 4.04
N MET A 127 8.18 5.32 4.91
CA MET A 127 9.29 6.18 5.33
C MET A 127 10.41 5.45 6.07
N GLN A 128 10.10 4.31 6.72
CA GLN A 128 11.12 3.49 7.35
C GLN A 128 12.08 2.92 6.32
N ALA A 129 11.57 2.31 5.24
CA ALA A 129 12.40 1.78 4.16
C ALA A 129 13.14 2.91 3.41
N TRP A 130 12.49 4.05 3.19
CA TRP A 130 13.11 5.23 2.57
C TRP A 130 14.34 5.71 3.34
N ARG A 131 14.21 5.81 4.67
CA ARG A 131 15.34 6.21 5.55
C ARG A 131 16.41 5.14 5.65
N ALA A 132 16.03 3.86 5.65
CA ALA A 132 16.98 2.74 5.70
C ALA A 132 17.92 2.71 4.47
N GLU A 133 17.43 3.18 3.33
CA GLU A 133 18.24 3.36 2.11
C GLU A 133 18.97 4.72 2.07
N ASN A 134 19.00 5.48 3.17
CA ASN A 134 19.63 6.80 3.30
C ASN A 134 19.15 7.82 2.26
N LEU A 135 17.92 7.69 1.79
CA LEU A 135 17.35 8.63 0.85
C LEU A 135 16.96 9.95 1.54
N PRO A 136 17.05 11.10 0.83
CA PRO A 136 16.88 12.41 1.44
C PRO A 136 15.45 12.64 1.93
N VAL A 137 15.36 13.30 3.08
CA VAL A 137 14.10 13.81 3.65
C VAL A 137 14.24 15.31 3.91
N VAL A 138 13.16 16.03 3.71
CA VAL A 138 13.05 17.46 4.04
C VAL A 138 12.14 17.63 5.25
N ARG A 139 12.35 18.69 6.00
CA ARG A 139 11.49 19.08 7.14
C ARG A 139 10.77 20.37 6.79
N THR A 140 9.53 20.45 7.23
CA THR A 140 8.86 21.73 7.20
C THR A 140 9.36 22.53 8.40
N ASP A 141 10.31 23.43 8.17
CA ASP A 141 10.76 24.30 9.25
C ASP A 141 9.57 25.09 9.78
N ALA A 142 9.42 25.14 11.10
CA ALA A 142 8.36 25.89 11.80
C ALA A 142 8.49 27.43 11.63
N LYS A 143 9.26 27.89 10.65
CA LYS A 143 9.41 29.28 10.23
C LYS A 143 8.82 29.49 8.84
N GLY A 144 7.50 29.31 8.77
CA GLY A 144 6.72 29.92 7.70
C GLY A 144 6.41 31.35 8.12
N LYS A 145 7.12 32.31 7.56
CA LYS A 145 6.62 33.67 7.46
C LYS A 145 5.63 33.74 6.30
#